data_ebf59e058b2f0d0b1cee17dce4a8b7a1
#
_entry.id   ebf59e058b2f0d0b1cee17dce4a8b7a1
#
_cell.length_a   1.000
_cell.length_b   1.000
_cell.length_c   1.000
_cell.angle_alpha   90.00
_cell.angle_beta   90.00
_cell.angle_gamma   90.00
#
_symmetry.space_group_name_H-M   'P 1'
#
loop_
_entity.id
_entity.type
_entity.pdbx_description
1 polymer ?
#
loop_
_entity_poly.entity_id
_entity_poly.type
_entity_poly.pdbx_seq_one_letter_code
_entity_poly.pdbx_strand_id
1 'polypeptide(L)'
;MQFCIRVTPITLFLGLSLAFPLFAQNDKQVIGDAVFTPEEIAGGATITYFIRFQNTGDDTSNQVVVRDTLDPRLDPSTFTMVASSHEYSLLRDGTGEVVRWYFNDIYLPDSATDNPGSLGFVLFTVQPKAFLAPGQVIANHAVILMEQEPPFVTNEAYVWIDDGAVVEEPSLHSDFRVVPNPNYGQFDVRHIYANQQMNLPGPDASWWITDIHGKTVWNGSVAQASGADSAVMLERPSPGLYLLWVKEGSRLDVEQFTVIR
;
A
#
# COMPACT_ATOMS: atom_id res chain seq x y z
N MET A 1 21.25 59.66 -5.18
CA MET A 1 19.92 59.22 -5.66
C MET A 1 20.00 57.69 -5.81
N GLN A 2 19.60 56.95 -4.78
CA GLN A 2 19.80 55.52 -4.67
C GLN A 2 18.45 54.82 -4.88
N PHE A 3 18.30 54.10 -6.00
CA PHE A 3 17.09 53.35 -6.32
C PHE A 3 17.12 52.01 -5.60
N CYS A 4 16.20 51.82 -4.67
CA CYS A 4 15.98 50.54 -3.98
C CYS A 4 14.92 49.75 -4.76
N ILE A 5 15.34 48.65 -5.40
CA ILE A 5 14.43 47.75 -6.10
C ILE A 5 13.95 46.71 -5.07
N ARG A 6 12.67 46.77 -4.70
CA ARG A 6 12.00 45.75 -3.91
C ARG A 6 11.63 44.60 -4.83
N VAL A 7 12.26 43.44 -4.64
CA VAL A 7 11.87 42.17 -5.26
C VAL A 7 10.87 41.50 -4.33
N THR A 8 9.61 41.41 -4.75
CA THR A 8 8.59 40.59 -4.08
C THR A 8 8.77 39.13 -4.47
N PRO A 9 8.84 38.17 -3.52
CA PRO A 9 8.90 36.77 -3.86
C PRO A 9 7.52 36.33 -4.38
N ILE A 10 7.52 35.81 -5.62
CA ILE A 10 6.37 35.11 -6.19
C ILE A 10 6.34 33.73 -5.51
N THR A 11 5.40 33.57 -4.59
CA THR A 11 5.10 32.28 -4.00
C THR A 11 4.35 31.43 -5.04
N LEU A 12 5.06 30.55 -5.72
CA LEU A 12 4.48 29.56 -6.61
C LEU A 12 3.75 28.52 -5.75
N PHE A 13 2.44 28.67 -5.60
CA PHE A 13 1.58 27.62 -5.07
C PHE A 13 1.54 26.48 -6.10
N LEU A 14 2.40 25.47 -5.92
CA LEU A 14 2.26 24.20 -6.59
C LEU A 14 1.03 23.53 -5.99
N GLY A 15 -0.12 23.71 -6.63
CA GLY A 15 -1.34 22.97 -6.32
C GLY A 15 -1.11 21.49 -6.59
N LEU A 16 -0.76 20.74 -5.55
CA LEU A 16 -0.78 19.29 -5.57
C LEU A 16 -2.25 18.89 -5.66
N SER A 17 -2.74 18.72 -6.89
CA SER A 17 -4.03 18.08 -7.15
C SER A 17 -3.86 16.63 -6.77
N LEU A 18 -4.21 16.29 -5.54
CA LEU A 18 -4.46 14.93 -5.13
C LEU A 18 -5.68 14.47 -5.94
N ALA A 19 -5.44 13.80 -7.06
CA ALA A 19 -6.45 13.02 -7.72
C ALA A 19 -6.82 11.89 -6.73
N PHE A 20 -7.85 12.14 -5.91
CA PHE A 20 -8.48 11.06 -5.16
C PHE A 20 -9.04 10.09 -6.20
N PRO A 21 -8.67 8.79 -6.15
CA PRO A 21 -9.33 7.81 -7.00
C PRO A 21 -10.83 7.93 -6.76
N LEU A 22 -11.62 7.71 -7.82
CA LEU A 22 -13.08 7.67 -7.76
C LEU A 22 -13.46 6.44 -6.92
N PHE A 23 -13.42 6.58 -5.60
CA PHE A 23 -13.85 5.54 -4.68
C PHE A 23 -15.38 5.42 -4.76
N ALA A 24 -15.88 4.20 -4.58
CA ALA A 24 -17.30 3.96 -4.44
C ALA A 24 -17.89 4.93 -3.40
N GLN A 25 -19.08 5.46 -3.70
CA GLN A 25 -19.73 6.50 -2.89
C GLN A 25 -20.09 6.03 -1.48
N ASN A 26 -20.27 4.70 -1.33
CA ASN A 26 -20.53 4.02 -0.07
C ASN A 26 -19.48 2.92 0.09
N ASP A 27 -18.49 3.12 0.93
CA ASP A 27 -17.39 2.18 1.07
C ASP A 27 -16.86 2.08 2.50
N LYS A 28 -16.06 1.04 2.73
CA LYS A 28 -15.28 0.84 3.95
C LYS A 28 -13.83 0.57 3.62
N GLN A 29 -12.93 1.21 4.34
CA GLN A 29 -11.50 1.11 4.14
C GLN A 29 -10.76 0.91 5.48
N VAL A 30 -9.59 0.28 5.41
CA VAL A 30 -8.56 0.35 6.45
C VAL A 30 -7.68 1.56 6.15
N ILE A 31 -7.43 2.40 7.13
CA ILE A 31 -6.52 3.53 7.04
C ILE A 31 -5.21 3.15 7.73
N GLY A 32 -4.10 3.30 7.02
CA GLY A 32 -2.78 2.86 7.48
C GLY A 32 -2.47 1.42 7.08
N ASP A 33 -1.80 0.70 7.97
CA ASP A 33 -1.37 -0.66 7.69
C ASP A 33 -2.55 -1.64 7.65
N ALA A 34 -2.55 -2.49 6.64
CA ALA A 34 -3.53 -3.56 6.44
C ALA A 34 -2.89 -4.96 6.56
N VAL A 35 -1.63 -5.02 6.98
CA VAL A 35 -0.88 -6.25 7.26
C VAL A 35 -0.23 -6.12 8.62
N PHE A 36 -0.43 -7.11 9.48
CA PHE A 36 0.15 -7.13 10.82
C PHE A 36 0.77 -8.49 11.12
N THR A 37 1.87 -8.49 11.85
CA THR A 37 2.46 -9.69 12.41
C THR A 37 1.81 -10.08 13.75
N PRO A 38 1.91 -11.35 14.17
CA PRO A 38 1.44 -11.76 15.50
C PRO A 38 2.10 -10.96 16.64
N GLU A 39 3.37 -10.55 16.49
CA GLU A 39 4.10 -9.74 17.46
C GLU A 39 3.52 -8.32 17.57
N GLU A 40 3.19 -7.69 16.45
CA GLU A 40 2.56 -6.37 16.46
C GLU A 40 1.17 -6.42 17.11
N ILE A 41 0.41 -7.48 16.82
CA ILE A 41 -0.90 -7.70 17.46
C ILE A 41 -0.73 -7.89 18.96
N ALA A 42 0.22 -8.71 19.40
CA ALA A 42 0.54 -8.90 20.82
C ALA A 42 1.04 -7.60 21.45
N GLY A 43 1.68 -6.72 20.69
CA GLY A 43 2.09 -5.38 21.08
C GLY A 43 0.95 -4.37 21.17
N GLY A 44 -0.28 -4.74 20.82
CA GLY A 44 -1.47 -3.88 20.88
C GLY A 44 -1.70 -3.07 19.60
N ALA A 45 -1.35 -3.62 18.44
CA ALA A 45 -1.65 -3.01 17.14
C ALA A 45 -3.13 -2.64 17.03
N THR A 46 -3.41 -1.51 16.40
CA THR A 46 -4.76 -0.95 16.29
C THR A 46 -5.10 -0.76 14.81
N ILE A 47 -6.25 -1.30 14.40
CA ILE A 47 -6.78 -1.11 13.04
C ILE A 47 -7.68 0.12 13.04
N THR A 48 -7.50 0.99 12.07
CA THR A 48 -8.36 2.15 11.84
C THR A 48 -9.29 1.89 10.66
N TYR A 49 -10.58 1.91 10.90
CA TYR A 49 -11.60 1.77 9.87
C TYR A 49 -12.25 3.11 9.54
N PHE A 50 -12.41 3.36 8.25
CA PHE A 50 -13.08 4.52 7.68
C PHE A 50 -14.27 4.04 6.85
N ILE A 51 -15.47 4.44 7.20
CA ILE A 51 -16.70 4.15 6.48
C ILE A 51 -17.22 5.46 5.92
N ARG A 52 -17.46 5.51 4.62
CA ARG A 52 -18.07 6.65 3.94
C ARG A 52 -19.47 6.27 3.47
N PHE A 53 -20.34 7.25 3.49
CA PHE A 53 -21.68 7.14 2.91
C PHE A 53 -22.03 8.40 2.14
N GLN A 54 -22.86 8.22 1.12
CA GLN A 54 -23.37 9.32 0.31
C GLN A 54 -24.84 9.07 0.02
N ASN A 55 -25.65 10.12 0.12
CA ASN A 55 -27.02 10.09 -0.35
C ASN A 55 -27.04 10.22 -1.87
N THR A 56 -27.29 9.13 -2.56
CA THR A 56 -27.43 9.06 -4.03
C THR A 56 -28.88 8.91 -4.48
N GLY A 57 -29.82 9.01 -3.54
CA GLY A 57 -31.27 9.04 -3.81
C GLY A 57 -31.70 10.34 -4.49
N ASP A 58 -33.01 10.51 -4.59
CA ASP A 58 -33.63 11.65 -5.26
C ASP A 58 -34.08 12.76 -4.28
N ASP A 59 -34.06 12.48 -2.98
CA ASP A 59 -34.54 13.37 -1.91
C ASP A 59 -33.54 13.48 -0.76
N THR A 60 -33.67 14.54 0.05
CA THR A 60 -32.92 14.72 1.30
C THR A 60 -33.22 13.60 2.29
N SER A 61 -32.21 12.92 2.79
CA SER A 61 -32.33 11.92 3.85
C SER A 61 -32.27 12.58 5.24
N ASN A 62 -33.32 12.40 6.04
CA ASN A 62 -33.34 12.96 7.40
C ASN A 62 -32.65 12.05 8.42
N GLN A 63 -32.52 10.78 8.08
CA GLN A 63 -31.86 9.80 8.94
C GLN A 63 -30.93 8.90 8.13
N VAL A 64 -29.73 8.68 8.65
CA VAL A 64 -28.78 7.66 8.18
C VAL A 64 -28.41 6.77 9.34
N VAL A 65 -28.42 5.46 9.14
CA VAL A 65 -27.90 4.49 10.10
C VAL A 65 -26.75 3.73 9.47
N VAL A 66 -25.57 3.83 10.05
CA VAL A 66 -24.44 2.99 9.70
C VAL A 66 -24.37 1.85 10.72
N ARG A 67 -24.41 0.62 10.25
CA ARG A 67 -24.29 -0.59 11.09
C ARG A 67 -23.05 -1.36 10.69
N ASP A 68 -22.15 -1.56 11.62
CA ASP A 68 -20.96 -2.40 11.48
C ASP A 68 -21.12 -3.64 12.36
N THR A 69 -20.83 -4.81 11.80
CA THR A 69 -20.71 -6.04 12.55
C THR A 69 -19.25 -6.43 12.54
N LEU A 70 -18.57 -6.20 13.65
CA LEU A 70 -17.14 -6.45 13.79
C LEU A 70 -16.81 -7.93 13.50
N ASP A 71 -15.75 -8.17 12.73
CA ASP A 71 -15.24 -9.54 12.53
C ASP A 71 -14.95 -10.20 13.88
N PRO A 72 -15.27 -11.48 14.08
CA PRO A 72 -15.03 -12.20 15.34
C PRO A 72 -13.57 -12.20 15.83
N ARG A 73 -12.62 -11.85 14.96
CA ARG A 73 -11.20 -11.73 15.30
C ARG A 73 -10.83 -10.36 15.88
N LEU A 74 -11.75 -9.41 15.88
CA LEU A 74 -11.59 -8.11 16.53
C LEU A 74 -12.01 -8.19 18.00
N ASP A 75 -11.38 -7.39 18.84
CA ASP A 75 -11.76 -7.24 20.24
C ASP A 75 -12.72 -6.05 20.42
N PRO A 76 -14.03 -6.30 20.58
CA PRO A 76 -15.01 -5.23 20.69
C PRO A 76 -14.77 -4.29 21.88
N SER A 77 -14.07 -4.75 22.93
CA SER A 77 -13.82 -3.94 24.13
C SER A 77 -12.86 -2.78 23.87
N THR A 78 -12.05 -2.88 22.81
CA THR A 78 -11.05 -1.89 22.39
C THR A 78 -11.60 -0.85 21.42
N PHE A 79 -12.87 -1.00 21.02
CA PHE A 79 -13.50 -0.06 20.09
C PHE A 79 -13.44 1.39 20.61
N THR A 80 -12.94 2.29 19.78
CA THR A 80 -12.85 3.72 20.09
C THR A 80 -13.24 4.57 18.89
N MET A 81 -14.15 5.51 19.08
CA MET A 81 -14.47 6.52 18.06
C MET A 81 -13.35 7.51 17.92
N VAL A 82 -12.99 7.82 16.67
CA VAL A 82 -11.99 8.83 16.31
C VAL A 82 -12.65 10.10 15.79
N ALA A 83 -13.52 9.96 14.78
CA ALA A 83 -14.18 11.11 14.16
C ALA A 83 -15.49 10.71 13.47
N SER A 84 -16.34 11.69 13.23
CA SER A 84 -17.55 11.59 12.42
C SER A 84 -17.80 12.92 11.72
N SER A 85 -18.41 12.87 10.54
CA SER A 85 -18.77 14.07 9.78
C SER A 85 -19.95 14.85 10.38
N HIS A 86 -20.84 14.16 11.09
CA HIS A 86 -22.07 14.70 11.65
C HIS A 86 -22.26 14.22 13.10
N GLU A 87 -23.15 14.88 13.81
CA GLU A 87 -23.58 14.43 15.13
C GLU A 87 -24.30 13.08 15.05
N TYR A 88 -24.03 12.20 15.99
CA TYR A 88 -24.56 10.85 16.01
C TYR A 88 -24.90 10.37 17.42
N SER A 89 -25.78 9.39 17.49
CA SER A 89 -25.95 8.55 18.67
C SER A 89 -25.37 7.17 18.40
N LEU A 90 -24.59 6.64 19.36
CA LEU A 90 -23.94 5.34 19.25
C LEU A 90 -24.69 4.30 20.05
N LEU A 91 -25.04 3.18 19.43
CA LEU A 91 -25.57 2.01 20.09
C LEU A 91 -24.71 0.79 19.79
N ARG A 92 -24.34 0.06 20.83
CA ARG A 92 -23.69 -1.24 20.75
C ARG A 92 -24.60 -2.30 21.35
N ASP A 93 -24.56 -3.51 20.77
CA ASP A 93 -25.26 -4.64 21.37
C ASP A 93 -24.59 -5.12 22.68
N GLY A 94 -25.19 -6.12 23.35
CA GLY A 94 -24.68 -6.63 24.64
C GLY A 94 -23.31 -7.29 24.55
N THR A 95 -22.87 -7.74 23.35
CA THR A 95 -21.54 -8.30 23.09
C THR A 95 -20.55 -7.22 22.65
N GLY A 96 -21.07 -6.07 22.18
CA GLY A 96 -20.29 -5.00 21.58
C GLY A 96 -19.83 -5.29 20.14
N GLU A 97 -20.19 -6.43 19.58
CA GLU A 97 -19.79 -6.84 18.22
C GLU A 97 -20.56 -6.07 17.15
N VAL A 98 -21.78 -5.65 17.43
CA VAL A 98 -22.57 -4.85 16.49
C VAL A 98 -22.58 -3.40 16.96
N VAL A 99 -22.04 -2.52 16.13
CA VAL A 99 -21.97 -1.08 16.37
C VAL A 99 -22.91 -0.37 15.41
N ARG A 100 -23.75 0.55 15.92
CA ARG A 100 -24.68 1.34 15.12
C ARG A 100 -24.50 2.81 15.42
N TRP A 101 -24.32 3.60 14.39
CA TRP A 101 -24.33 5.05 14.41
C TRP A 101 -25.67 5.52 13.84
N TYR A 102 -26.42 6.25 14.63
CA TYR A 102 -27.68 6.88 14.22
C TYR A 102 -27.41 8.37 14.01
N PHE A 103 -27.52 8.79 12.78
CA PHE A 103 -27.50 10.19 12.38
C PHE A 103 -28.94 10.64 12.20
N ASN A 104 -29.56 11.11 13.29
CA ASN A 104 -30.92 11.65 13.28
C ASN A 104 -30.85 13.14 12.90
N ASP A 105 -31.85 13.61 12.18
CA ASP A 105 -31.96 14.99 11.73
C ASP A 105 -30.70 15.48 10.98
N ILE A 106 -30.09 14.56 10.20
CA ILE A 106 -28.85 14.84 9.45
C ILE A 106 -29.09 15.77 8.26
N TYR A 107 -30.31 15.74 7.67
CA TYR A 107 -30.71 16.52 6.50
C TYR A 107 -29.69 16.43 5.36
N LEU A 108 -29.27 15.20 5.05
CA LEU A 108 -28.25 14.91 4.04
C LEU A 108 -28.85 15.11 2.64
N PRO A 109 -28.47 16.16 1.88
CA PRO A 109 -29.04 16.38 0.55
C PRO A 109 -28.68 15.24 -0.40
N ASP A 110 -29.43 15.12 -1.49
CA ASP A 110 -29.06 14.21 -2.58
C ASP A 110 -27.83 14.74 -3.34
N SER A 111 -27.09 13.81 -3.95
CA SER A 111 -25.83 14.11 -4.63
C SER A 111 -25.98 14.92 -5.92
N ALA A 112 -27.17 14.96 -6.50
CA ALA A 112 -27.48 15.77 -7.69
C ALA A 112 -27.70 17.24 -7.29
N THR A 113 -28.29 17.49 -6.10
CA THR A 113 -28.55 18.81 -5.58
C THR A 113 -27.31 19.43 -4.95
N ASP A 114 -26.60 18.71 -4.07
CA ASP A 114 -25.37 19.16 -3.42
C ASP A 114 -24.43 17.98 -3.22
N ASN A 115 -23.56 17.74 -4.19
CA ASN A 115 -22.63 16.61 -4.15
C ASN A 115 -21.69 16.64 -2.93
N PRO A 116 -21.01 17.74 -2.58
CA PRO A 116 -20.20 17.79 -1.37
C PRO A 116 -20.99 17.62 -0.08
N GLY A 117 -22.17 18.21 0.00
CA GLY A 117 -23.04 18.14 1.17
C GLY A 117 -23.70 16.78 1.37
N SER A 118 -23.79 15.96 0.31
CA SER A 118 -24.41 14.63 0.36
C SER A 118 -23.54 13.54 1.01
N LEU A 119 -22.32 13.89 1.43
CA LEU A 119 -21.31 12.95 1.95
C LEU A 119 -21.29 12.93 3.48
N GLY A 120 -21.10 11.74 4.02
CA GLY A 120 -20.80 11.57 5.44
C GLY A 120 -19.81 10.45 5.70
N PHE A 121 -19.27 10.42 6.92
CA PHE A 121 -18.34 9.37 7.33
C PHE A 121 -18.34 9.08 8.83
N VAL A 122 -17.84 7.92 9.19
CA VAL A 122 -17.37 7.54 10.52
C VAL A 122 -15.94 7.00 10.45
N LEU A 123 -15.15 7.32 11.46
CA LEU A 123 -13.79 6.84 11.66
C LEU A 123 -13.66 6.28 13.07
N PHE A 124 -13.23 5.04 13.18
CA PHE A 124 -13.06 4.37 14.46
C PHE A 124 -11.85 3.44 14.45
N THR A 125 -11.39 3.10 15.64
CA THR A 125 -10.31 2.15 15.84
C THR A 125 -10.79 0.95 16.65
N VAL A 126 -10.16 -0.20 16.41
CA VAL A 126 -10.37 -1.44 17.16
C VAL A 126 -9.10 -2.30 17.05
N GLN A 127 -8.80 -3.09 18.09
CA GLN A 127 -7.66 -4.00 18.07
C GLN A 127 -8.08 -5.39 17.60
N PRO A 128 -7.20 -6.12 16.90
CA PRO A 128 -7.33 -7.56 16.73
C PRO A 128 -7.30 -8.28 18.09
N LYS A 129 -7.97 -9.41 18.19
CA LYS A 129 -7.81 -10.31 19.34
C LYS A 129 -6.37 -10.83 19.38
N ALA A 130 -5.81 -11.00 20.57
CA ALA A 130 -4.51 -11.61 20.73
C ALA A 130 -4.48 -13.04 20.15
N PHE A 131 -3.28 -13.51 19.78
CA PHE A 131 -3.02 -14.88 19.31
C PHE A 131 -3.61 -15.22 17.93
N LEU A 132 -3.79 -14.27 17.06
CA LEU A 132 -4.08 -14.55 15.66
C LEU A 132 -2.84 -15.17 14.99
N ALA A 133 -3.08 -16.23 14.19
CA ALA A 133 -2.01 -16.93 13.48
C ALA A 133 -1.77 -16.34 12.09
N PRO A 134 -0.56 -16.44 11.55
CA PRO A 134 -0.27 -16.12 10.16
C PRO A 134 -1.23 -16.81 9.18
N GLY A 135 -1.57 -16.10 8.10
CA GLY A 135 -2.53 -16.56 7.09
C GLY A 135 -3.99 -16.29 7.45
N GLN A 136 -4.29 -15.84 8.66
CA GLN A 136 -5.64 -15.39 9.00
C GLN A 136 -5.93 -14.02 8.38
N VAL A 137 -7.20 -13.81 8.04
CA VAL A 137 -7.67 -12.56 7.43
C VAL A 137 -8.86 -12.06 8.23
N ILE A 138 -8.80 -10.80 8.66
CA ILE A 138 -9.93 -10.09 9.23
C ILE A 138 -10.67 -9.44 8.07
N ALA A 139 -11.96 -9.74 7.91
CA ALA A 139 -12.80 -9.19 6.85
C ALA A 139 -13.97 -8.45 7.50
N ASN A 140 -14.07 -7.16 7.27
CA ASN A 140 -15.10 -6.36 7.91
C ASN A 140 -15.82 -5.44 6.91
N HIS A 141 -17.15 -5.40 6.96
CA HIS A 141 -17.98 -4.54 6.15
C HIS A 141 -19.03 -3.82 7.00
N ALA A 142 -19.66 -2.82 6.42
CA ALA A 142 -20.75 -2.11 7.04
C ALA A 142 -22.03 -2.17 6.19
N VAL A 143 -23.15 -1.92 6.81
CA VAL A 143 -24.44 -1.72 6.15
C VAL A 143 -24.89 -0.29 6.42
N ILE A 144 -25.20 0.43 5.36
CA ILE A 144 -25.69 1.80 5.39
C ILE A 144 -27.18 1.76 5.07
N LEU A 145 -27.99 2.36 5.93
CA LEU A 145 -29.43 2.46 5.78
C LEU A 145 -29.80 3.95 5.71
N MET A 146 -30.48 4.34 4.66
CA MET A 146 -31.06 5.68 4.47
C MET A 146 -32.54 5.57 4.30
N GLU A 147 -33.27 6.64 4.64
CA GLU A 147 -34.69 6.68 4.40
C GLU A 147 -34.98 6.51 2.92
N GLN A 148 -36.02 5.70 2.60
CA GLN A 148 -36.52 5.46 1.26
C GLN A 148 -35.58 4.71 0.29
N GLU A 149 -34.34 4.38 0.75
CA GLU A 149 -33.37 3.62 -0.04
C GLU A 149 -33.21 2.18 0.49
N PRO A 150 -32.95 1.21 -0.38
CA PRO A 150 -32.62 -0.14 0.08
C PRO A 150 -31.30 -0.12 0.85
N PRO A 151 -31.13 -1.04 1.85
CA PRO A 151 -29.87 -1.16 2.57
C PRO A 151 -28.68 -1.37 1.62
N PHE A 152 -27.65 -0.55 1.78
CA PHE A 152 -26.41 -0.69 1.03
C PHE A 152 -25.36 -1.42 1.86
N VAL A 153 -24.79 -2.50 1.31
CA VAL A 153 -23.66 -3.21 1.93
C VAL A 153 -22.37 -2.71 1.29
N THR A 154 -21.45 -2.20 2.12
CA THR A 154 -20.14 -1.74 1.62
C THR A 154 -19.30 -2.92 1.11
N ASN A 155 -18.20 -2.62 0.43
CA ASN A 155 -17.14 -3.61 0.24
C ASN A 155 -16.60 -4.11 1.57
N GLU A 156 -15.94 -5.26 1.56
CA GLU A 156 -15.16 -5.74 2.69
C GLU A 156 -13.81 -5.01 2.74
N ALA A 157 -13.42 -4.59 3.93
CA ALA A 157 -12.10 -4.09 4.26
C ALA A 157 -11.29 -5.21 4.91
N TYR A 158 -10.18 -5.59 4.28
CA TYR A 158 -9.36 -6.72 4.70
C TYR A 158 -8.13 -6.28 5.48
N VAL A 159 -7.82 -7.05 6.53
CA VAL A 159 -6.53 -6.98 7.24
C VAL A 159 -5.95 -8.39 7.28
N TRP A 160 -4.70 -8.51 6.89
CA TRP A 160 -3.98 -9.77 6.76
C TRP A 160 -3.06 -9.96 7.97
N ILE A 161 -3.00 -11.17 8.48
CA ILE A 161 -2.03 -11.55 9.50
C ILE A 161 -0.93 -12.33 8.79
N ASP A 162 0.26 -11.73 8.75
CA ASP A 162 1.44 -12.30 8.13
C ASP A 162 2.39 -12.82 9.21
N ASP A 163 3.25 -13.79 8.89
CA ASP A 163 4.24 -14.33 9.83
C ASP A 163 5.44 -13.38 10.02
N GLY A 164 5.45 -12.26 9.29
CA GLY A 164 6.61 -11.37 9.27
C GLY A 164 7.81 -12.00 8.60
N ALA A 165 7.62 -13.17 7.95
CA ALA A 165 8.59 -13.66 7.01
C ALA A 165 8.77 -12.57 5.98
N VAL A 166 9.84 -11.81 6.14
CA VAL A 166 10.29 -10.88 5.13
C VAL A 166 10.49 -11.72 3.89
N VAL A 167 9.52 -11.71 2.97
CA VAL A 167 9.91 -11.78 1.58
C VAL A 167 10.77 -10.55 1.45
N GLU A 168 12.09 -10.70 1.55
CA GLU A 168 12.99 -9.61 1.18
C GLU A 168 12.50 -9.19 -0.19
N GLU A 169 11.74 -8.10 -0.24
CA GLU A 169 11.50 -7.46 -1.53
C GLU A 169 12.88 -7.28 -2.11
N PRO A 170 13.11 -7.75 -3.35
CA PRO A 170 14.43 -7.63 -3.94
C PRO A 170 14.84 -6.18 -3.80
N SER A 171 15.80 -5.94 -2.92
CA SER A 171 16.25 -4.60 -2.61
C SER A 171 16.68 -3.99 -3.93
N LEU A 172 16.00 -2.93 -4.37
CA LEU A 172 16.44 -2.13 -5.53
C LEU A 172 17.81 -1.49 -5.28
N HIS A 173 18.34 -1.65 -4.07
CA HIS A 173 19.72 -1.39 -3.71
C HIS A 173 20.51 -2.70 -3.81
N SER A 174 20.80 -3.10 -5.02
CA SER A 174 21.72 -4.20 -5.29
C SER A 174 23.13 -3.85 -4.79
N ASP A 175 23.76 -4.78 -4.08
CA ASP A 175 25.19 -4.69 -3.79
C ASP A 175 26.03 -4.89 -5.05
N PHE A 176 25.38 -5.14 -6.19
CA PHE A 176 25.99 -5.33 -7.50
C PHE A 176 25.74 -4.12 -8.40
N ARG A 177 26.70 -3.87 -9.30
CA ARG A 177 26.58 -2.86 -10.35
C ARG A 177 26.98 -3.46 -11.69
N VAL A 178 26.21 -3.13 -12.69
CA VAL A 178 26.55 -3.37 -14.10
C VAL A 178 27.40 -2.22 -14.59
N VAL A 179 28.60 -2.52 -15.08
CA VAL A 179 29.57 -1.50 -15.53
C VAL A 179 30.16 -1.87 -16.92
N PRO A 180 30.05 -0.99 -17.92
CA PRO A 180 29.37 0.28 -17.92
C PRO A 180 27.83 0.16 -17.94
N ASN A 181 27.13 1.18 -17.47
CA ASN A 181 25.69 1.33 -17.61
C ASN A 181 25.40 2.79 -18.01
N PRO A 182 24.87 3.06 -19.22
CA PRO A 182 24.49 2.11 -20.28
C PRO A 182 25.65 1.33 -20.94
N ASN A 183 25.33 0.22 -21.60
CA ASN A 183 26.31 -0.62 -22.32
C ASN A 183 25.76 -1.07 -23.69
N TYR A 184 26.58 -1.81 -24.45
CA TYR A 184 26.25 -2.38 -25.78
C TYR A 184 26.00 -3.89 -25.74
N GLY A 185 25.56 -4.42 -24.57
CA GLY A 185 25.36 -5.84 -24.33
C GLY A 185 26.63 -6.57 -23.84
N GLN A 186 27.71 -5.82 -23.57
CA GLN A 186 28.92 -6.29 -22.91
C GLN A 186 29.18 -5.45 -21.67
N PHE A 187 29.36 -6.08 -20.55
CA PHE A 187 29.54 -5.40 -19.27
C PHE A 187 30.13 -6.33 -18.21
N ASP A 188 30.70 -5.72 -17.17
CA ASP A 188 31.13 -6.40 -15.95
C ASP A 188 30.05 -6.27 -14.87
N VAL A 189 29.90 -7.29 -14.04
CA VAL A 189 29.12 -7.23 -12.80
C VAL A 189 30.11 -7.04 -11.65
N ARG A 190 29.97 -5.95 -10.91
CA ARG A 190 30.85 -5.60 -9.78
C ARG A 190 30.06 -5.56 -8.50
N HIS A 191 30.61 -6.17 -7.44
CA HIS A 191 30.07 -6.09 -6.10
C HIS A 191 30.53 -4.78 -5.45
N ILE A 192 29.62 -4.04 -4.83
CA ILE A 192 29.91 -2.78 -4.13
C ILE A 192 29.85 -3.03 -2.63
N TYR A 193 30.98 -3.29 -2.00
CA TYR A 193 31.10 -3.22 -0.54
C TYR A 193 31.57 -1.84 -0.09
N ALA A 194 31.05 -1.40 1.05
CA ALA A 194 31.39 -0.11 1.65
C ALA A 194 32.89 0.01 2.04
N ASN A 195 33.66 -1.07 2.02
CA ASN A 195 35.06 -1.13 2.47
C ASN A 195 36.00 -1.86 1.50
N GLN A 196 36.00 -1.47 0.24
CA GLN A 196 37.12 -1.71 -0.72
C GLN A 196 37.60 -3.15 -0.99
N GLN A 197 36.93 -4.20 -0.60
CA GLN A 197 37.25 -5.55 -1.07
C GLN A 197 36.15 -6.03 -2.01
N MET A 198 36.49 -6.14 -3.30
CA MET A 198 35.66 -6.81 -4.30
C MET A 198 35.60 -8.30 -3.96
N ASN A 199 34.53 -8.74 -3.32
CA ASN A 199 34.20 -10.15 -3.28
C ASN A 199 33.13 -10.40 -4.33
N LEU A 200 33.41 -11.26 -5.27
CA LEU A 200 32.41 -11.83 -6.15
C LEU A 200 31.41 -12.61 -5.30
N PRO A 201 30.14 -12.74 -5.72
CA PRO A 201 29.19 -13.64 -5.08
C PRO A 201 29.81 -15.03 -4.85
N GLY A 202 29.40 -15.71 -3.79
CA GLY A 202 29.90 -17.03 -3.46
C GLY A 202 29.72 -18.02 -4.63
N PRO A 203 30.42 -19.16 -4.60
CA PRO A 203 30.41 -20.16 -5.68
C PRO A 203 29.01 -20.74 -5.93
N ASP A 204 28.08 -20.59 -5.00
CA ASP A 204 26.71 -21.09 -5.08
C ASP A 204 25.70 -20.02 -5.57
N ALA A 205 26.17 -18.83 -5.92
CA ALA A 205 25.29 -17.78 -6.44
C ALA A 205 24.82 -18.10 -7.88
N SER A 206 23.54 -17.92 -8.10
CA SER A 206 22.91 -18.03 -9.42
C SER A 206 22.60 -16.66 -9.99
N TRP A 207 22.92 -16.47 -11.26
CA TRP A 207 22.73 -15.20 -11.95
C TRP A 207 21.89 -15.41 -13.20
N TRP A 208 20.96 -14.51 -13.45
CA TRP A 208 20.22 -14.48 -14.71
C TRP A 208 19.82 -13.05 -15.07
N ILE A 209 19.56 -12.83 -16.33
CA ILE A 209 19.15 -11.53 -16.85
C ILE A 209 17.80 -11.69 -17.54
N THR A 210 16.88 -10.80 -17.23
CA THR A 210 15.58 -10.72 -17.88
C THR A 210 15.41 -9.40 -18.61
N ASP A 211 14.58 -9.39 -19.65
CA ASP A 211 14.01 -8.16 -20.18
C ASP A 211 12.89 -7.64 -19.26
N ILE A 212 12.32 -6.49 -19.58
CA ILE A 212 11.22 -5.87 -18.80
C ILE A 212 9.92 -6.70 -18.80
N HIS A 213 9.80 -7.69 -19.67
CA HIS A 213 8.65 -8.61 -19.73
C HIS A 213 8.88 -9.88 -18.92
N GLY A 214 10.02 -9.97 -18.21
CA GLY A 214 10.39 -11.14 -17.41
C GLY A 214 10.96 -12.31 -18.19
N LYS A 215 11.20 -12.15 -19.52
CA LYS A 215 11.82 -13.19 -20.34
C LYS A 215 13.31 -13.25 -20.03
N THR A 216 13.80 -14.42 -19.62
CA THR A 216 15.24 -14.67 -19.43
C THR A 216 15.97 -14.58 -20.77
N VAL A 217 16.95 -13.69 -20.85
CA VAL A 217 17.80 -13.48 -22.04
C VAL A 217 19.21 -14.01 -21.83
N TRP A 218 19.60 -14.24 -20.59
CA TRP A 218 20.90 -14.82 -20.23
C TRP A 218 20.79 -15.49 -18.85
N ASN A 219 21.54 -16.58 -18.64
CA ASN A 219 21.73 -17.22 -17.34
C ASN A 219 23.17 -17.73 -17.22
N GLY A 220 23.71 -17.69 -16.01
CA GLY A 220 25.06 -18.14 -15.71
C GLY A 220 25.26 -18.48 -14.25
N SER A 221 26.43 -19.01 -13.91
CA SER A 221 26.87 -19.22 -12.55
C SER A 221 28.27 -18.63 -12.36
N VAL A 222 28.60 -18.24 -11.13
CA VAL A 222 29.92 -17.68 -10.80
C VAL A 222 31.08 -18.64 -11.10
N ALA A 223 30.82 -19.94 -11.19
CA ALA A 223 31.87 -20.92 -11.53
C ALA A 223 32.51 -20.69 -12.90
N GLN A 224 31.89 -19.92 -13.79
CA GLN A 224 32.46 -19.51 -15.07
C GLN A 224 33.25 -18.21 -15.00
N ALA A 225 33.17 -17.47 -13.89
CA ALA A 225 33.83 -16.20 -13.67
C ALA A 225 35.10 -16.33 -12.78
N SER A 226 35.75 -17.47 -12.75
CA SER A 226 36.99 -17.69 -12.01
C SER A 226 38.18 -17.05 -12.72
N GLY A 227 38.33 -15.76 -12.53
CA GLY A 227 39.42 -14.95 -13.05
C GLY A 227 38.92 -13.51 -13.22
N ALA A 228 39.71 -12.52 -13.08
CA ALA A 228 39.48 -11.08 -13.00
C ALA A 228 38.35 -10.44 -13.86
N ASP A 229 37.58 -11.22 -14.60
CA ASP A 229 36.55 -10.77 -15.55
C ASP A 229 35.21 -11.47 -15.26
N SER A 230 34.36 -10.79 -14.49
CA SER A 230 32.93 -11.07 -14.41
C SER A 230 32.17 -10.56 -15.66
N ALA A 231 32.82 -10.64 -16.83
CA ALA A 231 32.29 -10.10 -18.06
C ALA A 231 31.09 -10.93 -18.55
N VAL A 232 29.98 -10.29 -18.73
CA VAL A 232 28.76 -10.83 -19.31
C VAL A 232 28.63 -10.31 -20.74
N MET A 233 28.33 -11.21 -21.69
CA MET A 233 28.00 -10.87 -23.06
C MET A 233 26.61 -11.38 -23.41
N LEU A 234 25.73 -10.46 -23.77
CA LEU A 234 24.40 -10.79 -24.28
C LEU A 234 24.48 -11.04 -25.80
N GLU A 235 23.90 -12.13 -26.28
CA GLU A 235 23.83 -12.43 -27.69
C GLU A 235 22.75 -11.59 -28.39
N ARG A 236 23.16 -10.60 -29.20
CA ARG A 236 22.27 -9.73 -29.98
C ARG A 236 21.14 -9.09 -29.16
N PRO A 237 21.45 -8.39 -28.07
CA PRO A 237 20.40 -7.76 -27.26
C PRO A 237 19.73 -6.64 -28.07
N SER A 238 18.41 -6.50 -27.88
CA SER A 238 17.69 -5.31 -28.34
C SER A 238 18.01 -4.14 -27.40
N PRO A 239 18.10 -2.91 -27.93
CA PRO A 239 18.18 -1.74 -27.03
C PRO A 239 16.99 -1.68 -26.10
N GLY A 240 17.24 -1.44 -24.83
CA GLY A 240 16.19 -1.40 -23.81
C GLY A 240 16.70 -1.59 -22.41
N LEU A 241 15.75 -1.74 -21.51
CA LEU A 241 15.96 -1.94 -20.08
C LEU A 241 16.02 -3.44 -19.76
N TYR A 242 16.94 -3.82 -18.90
CA TYR A 242 17.16 -5.19 -18.45
C TYR A 242 17.32 -5.23 -16.95
N LEU A 243 17.05 -6.39 -16.35
CA LEU A 243 17.21 -6.68 -14.93
C LEU A 243 18.22 -7.81 -14.75
N LEU A 244 19.30 -7.55 -14.01
CA LEU A 244 20.23 -8.56 -13.54
C LEU A 244 19.74 -9.05 -12.16
N TRP A 245 19.54 -10.34 -12.04
CA TRP A 245 19.13 -11.02 -10.83
C TRP A 245 20.33 -11.81 -10.28
N VAL A 246 20.59 -11.68 -8.99
CA VAL A 246 21.64 -12.42 -8.28
C VAL A 246 21.01 -13.06 -7.06
N LYS A 247 21.03 -14.39 -6.99
CA LYS A 247 20.54 -15.17 -5.85
C LYS A 247 21.69 -15.85 -5.16
N GLU A 248 21.85 -15.58 -3.86
CA GLU A 248 22.84 -16.19 -2.98
C GLU A 248 22.17 -16.66 -1.70
N GLY A 249 22.01 -17.99 -1.54
CA GLY A 249 21.22 -18.57 -0.46
C GLY A 249 19.76 -18.15 -0.51
N SER A 250 19.27 -17.49 0.54
CA SER A 250 17.93 -16.88 0.62
C SER A 250 17.86 -15.47 0.05
N ARG A 251 19.00 -14.81 -0.14
CA ARG A 251 19.08 -13.43 -0.63
C ARG A 251 18.87 -13.36 -2.14
N LEU A 252 18.10 -12.38 -2.59
CA LEU A 252 17.86 -12.09 -4.01
C LEU A 252 18.06 -10.58 -4.24
N ASP A 253 19.10 -10.25 -4.99
CA ASP A 253 19.41 -8.88 -5.41
C ASP A 253 19.01 -8.65 -6.85
N VAL A 254 18.59 -7.42 -7.18
CA VAL A 254 18.19 -7.02 -8.53
C VAL A 254 18.86 -5.69 -8.89
N GLU A 255 19.58 -5.67 -10.01
CA GLU A 255 20.19 -4.46 -10.58
C GLU A 255 19.60 -4.17 -11.95
N GLN A 256 19.18 -2.94 -12.17
CA GLN A 256 18.64 -2.46 -13.42
C GLN A 256 19.74 -1.84 -14.29
N PHE A 257 19.79 -2.20 -15.58
CA PHE A 257 20.73 -1.62 -16.52
C PHE A 257 20.12 -1.41 -17.90
N THR A 258 20.77 -0.56 -18.70
CA THR A 258 20.30 -0.18 -20.03
C THR A 258 21.28 -0.65 -21.11
N VAL A 259 20.75 -1.31 -22.12
CA VAL A 259 21.49 -1.63 -23.36
C VAL A 259 21.12 -0.60 -24.42
N ILE A 260 22.13 -0.04 -25.07
CA ILE A 260 21.98 0.91 -26.17
C ILE A 260 22.55 0.32 -27.49
N ARG A 261 22.24 0.96 -28.59
CA ARG A 261 22.83 0.60 -29.91
C ARG A 261 24.19 1.21 -30.10
#